data_ef1a36ceda2274d9aac2193f69ffb3a5
#
_entry.id   ef1a36ceda2274d9aac2193f69ffb3a5
#
_cell.length_a   1.000
_cell.length_b   1.000
_cell.length_c   1.000
_cell.angle_alpha   90.00
_cell.angle_beta   90.00
_cell.angle_gamma   90.00
#
_symmetry.space_group_name_H-M   'P 1'
#
loop_
_entity.id
_entity.type
_entity.pdbx_description
1 polymer ?
#
loop_
_entity_poly.entity_id
_entity_poly.type
_entity_poly.pdbx_seq_one_letter_code
_entity_poly.pdbx_strand_id
1 'polypeptide(L)'
;MKRVFIFLFYFFSVLGLFHSCAEKQDFDQFEDLEIIPVAESSLLYVETPEQIINEVNGLNFFSQSFNFDAFNEPFVEENIIEGIITYEIENTTSKPLDISFEFLDEFGNSLDLEFFSIEAAPTAVLTREIAYGPTGRSMDIIRNTSAIRVSAINRGDNTSISALPNPAVFLRSSAQFSINLK
;
A
#
# COMPACT_ATOMS: atom_id res chain seq x y z
N MET A 1 56.58 -37.14 43.83
CA MET A 1 55.38 -37.77 43.30
C MET A 1 54.17 -36.86 43.40
N LYS A 2 53.78 -36.21 44.51
CA LYS A 2 52.58 -35.32 44.59
C LYS A 2 52.61 -34.16 43.63
N ARG A 3 53.72 -33.51 43.33
CA ARG A 3 53.80 -32.35 42.40
C ARG A 3 53.56 -32.76 40.95
N VAL A 4 53.94 -33.95 40.53
CA VAL A 4 53.69 -34.47 39.16
C VAL A 4 52.23 -34.78 38.97
N PHE A 5 51.55 -35.30 40.01
CA PHE A 5 50.09 -35.56 39.95
C PHE A 5 49.29 -34.31 39.86
N ILE A 6 49.71 -33.24 40.54
CA ILE A 6 49.01 -31.93 40.43
C ILE A 6 49.18 -31.33 39.04
N PHE A 7 50.37 -31.45 38.44
CA PHE A 7 50.64 -30.95 37.09
C PHE A 7 49.86 -31.72 36.04
N LEU A 8 49.76 -33.04 36.16
CA LEU A 8 48.94 -33.88 35.28
C LEU A 8 47.44 -33.55 35.40
N PHE A 9 46.93 -33.29 36.58
CA PHE A 9 45.53 -32.92 36.81
C PHE A 9 45.19 -31.58 36.17
N TYR A 10 46.05 -30.56 36.31
CA TYR A 10 45.86 -29.28 35.63
C TYR A 10 45.96 -29.38 34.11
N PHE A 11 46.88 -30.19 33.60
CA PHE A 11 47.05 -30.40 32.17
C PHE A 11 45.84 -31.08 31.57
N PHE A 12 45.27 -32.10 32.20
CA PHE A 12 44.02 -32.75 31.76
C PHE A 12 42.81 -31.84 31.90
N SER A 13 42.77 -31.00 32.92
CA SER A 13 41.66 -30.03 33.08
C SER A 13 41.67 -28.95 31.99
N VAL A 14 42.83 -28.49 31.57
CA VAL A 14 42.98 -27.52 30.47
C VAL A 14 42.64 -28.18 29.12
N LEU A 15 43.04 -29.42 28.87
CA LEU A 15 42.67 -30.13 27.66
C LEU A 15 41.12 -30.31 27.54
N GLY A 16 40.42 -30.52 28.66
CA GLY A 16 38.95 -30.66 28.69
C GLY A 16 38.22 -29.39 28.32
N LEU A 17 38.83 -28.21 28.44
CA LEU A 17 38.22 -26.93 28.06
C LEU A 17 38.25 -26.67 26.53
N PHE A 18 39.07 -27.41 25.78
CA PHE A 18 39.13 -27.26 24.31
C PHE A 18 38.13 -28.15 23.54
N HIS A 19 37.33 -28.97 24.22
CA HIS A 19 36.17 -29.62 23.61
C HIS A 19 34.98 -28.66 23.52
N SER A 20 35.18 -27.50 22.89
CA SER A 20 34.09 -26.71 22.38
C SER A 20 33.49 -27.51 21.22
N CYS A 21 32.32 -28.09 21.40
CA CYS A 21 31.53 -28.58 20.29
C CYS A 21 31.27 -27.41 19.33
N ALA A 22 32.12 -27.26 18.33
CA ALA A 22 31.74 -26.56 17.12
C ALA A 22 30.74 -27.48 16.41
N GLU A 23 29.46 -27.34 16.72
CA GLU A 23 28.43 -27.89 15.85
C GLU A 23 28.70 -27.33 14.46
N LYS A 24 28.74 -28.25 13.49
CA LYS A 24 28.81 -27.85 12.09
C LYS A 24 27.59 -26.98 11.83
N GLN A 25 27.81 -25.67 11.69
CA GLN A 25 26.73 -24.79 11.26
C GLN A 25 26.26 -25.28 9.89
N ASP A 26 25.02 -25.72 9.84
CA ASP A 26 24.37 -26.09 8.63
C ASP A 26 23.91 -24.81 7.94
N PHE A 27 24.66 -24.38 6.94
CA PHE A 27 24.35 -23.19 6.16
C PHE A 27 23.27 -23.45 5.11
N ASP A 28 22.89 -24.72 4.86
CA ASP A 28 21.83 -25.07 3.94
C ASP A 28 20.46 -24.55 4.44
N GLN A 29 20.32 -24.24 5.73
CA GLN A 29 19.13 -23.58 6.30
C GLN A 29 18.85 -22.20 5.68
N PHE A 30 19.86 -21.53 5.12
CA PHE A 30 19.70 -20.22 4.49
C PHE A 30 19.12 -20.33 3.08
N GLU A 31 19.22 -21.50 2.44
CA GLU A 31 18.63 -21.74 1.12
C GLU A 31 17.09 -21.83 1.17
N ASP A 32 16.55 -22.22 2.33
CA ASP A 32 15.11 -22.30 2.60
C ASP A 32 14.53 -21.00 3.19
N LEU A 33 15.37 -19.98 3.44
CA LEU A 33 14.91 -18.73 4.00
C LEU A 33 14.17 -17.91 2.94
N GLU A 34 12.86 -17.86 3.04
CA GLU A 34 12.01 -16.97 2.25
C GLU A 34 11.79 -15.65 3.01
N ILE A 35 12.24 -14.56 2.43
CA ILE A 35 12.05 -13.21 2.99
C ILE A 35 10.96 -12.52 2.18
N ILE A 36 9.82 -12.25 2.83
CA ILE A 36 8.68 -11.55 2.24
C ILE A 36 8.49 -10.22 2.98
N PRO A 37 9.23 -9.18 2.61
CA PRO A 37 9.01 -7.85 3.16
C PRO A 37 7.69 -7.28 2.69
N VAL A 38 7.13 -6.41 3.52
CA VAL A 38 5.96 -5.61 3.21
C VAL A 38 6.43 -4.19 2.92
N ALA A 39 6.11 -3.70 1.73
CA ALA A 39 6.33 -2.31 1.33
C ALA A 39 5.02 -1.54 1.42
N GLU A 40 5.04 -0.35 2.02
CA GLU A 40 3.89 0.53 2.12
C GLU A 40 4.23 1.90 1.52
N SER A 41 3.30 2.47 0.75
CA SER A 41 3.44 3.78 0.13
C SER A 41 2.10 4.49 0.00
N SER A 42 2.13 5.82 0.11
CA SER A 42 1.01 6.65 -0.33
C SER A 42 0.94 6.62 -1.86
N LEU A 43 -0.25 6.40 -2.41
CA LEU A 43 -0.50 6.39 -3.85
C LEU A 43 -0.90 7.78 -4.35
N LEU A 44 -1.89 8.39 -3.69
CA LEU A 44 -2.38 9.70 -4.09
C LEU A 44 -2.94 10.47 -2.89
N TYR A 45 -2.92 11.79 -3.04
CA TYR A 45 -3.63 12.76 -2.21
C TYR A 45 -4.26 13.82 -3.09
N VAL A 46 -5.56 14.03 -2.94
CA VAL A 46 -6.30 15.10 -3.62
C VAL A 46 -7.14 15.84 -2.60
N GLU A 47 -7.07 17.16 -2.64
CA GLU A 47 -7.91 18.06 -1.85
C GLU A 47 -8.60 19.04 -2.80
N THR A 48 -9.93 19.13 -2.72
CA THR A 48 -10.70 20.05 -3.53
C THR A 48 -11.62 20.87 -2.64
N PRO A 49 -11.36 22.16 -2.45
CA PRO A 49 -12.25 23.08 -1.74
C PRO A 49 -13.63 23.16 -2.38
N GLU A 50 -14.67 23.30 -1.57
CA GLU A 50 -16.05 23.43 -2.05
C GLU A 50 -16.24 24.61 -3.02
N GLN A 51 -15.48 25.68 -2.85
CA GLN A 51 -15.51 26.81 -3.77
C GLN A 51 -15.19 26.39 -5.19
N ILE A 52 -14.18 25.56 -5.39
CA ILE A 52 -13.81 25.04 -6.74
C ILE A 52 -14.95 24.21 -7.32
N ILE A 53 -15.62 23.39 -6.50
CA ILE A 53 -16.77 22.59 -6.94
C ILE A 53 -17.91 23.51 -7.43
N ASN A 54 -18.15 24.61 -6.74
CA ASN A 54 -19.18 25.58 -7.10
C ASN A 54 -18.86 26.41 -8.35
N GLU A 55 -17.58 26.61 -8.68
CA GLU A 55 -17.12 27.37 -9.86
C GLU A 55 -17.24 26.57 -11.16
N VAL A 56 -17.29 25.24 -11.08
CA VAL A 56 -17.35 24.37 -12.28
C VAL A 56 -18.77 24.32 -12.86
N ASN A 57 -18.88 24.71 -14.13
CA ASN A 57 -20.12 24.56 -14.88
C ASN A 57 -20.22 23.09 -15.38
N GLY A 58 -20.92 22.26 -14.64
CA GLY A 58 -21.14 20.86 -14.98
C GLY A 58 -21.02 19.95 -13.75
N LEU A 59 -21.28 18.66 -13.97
CA LEU A 59 -21.28 17.68 -12.87
C LEU A 59 -19.87 17.22 -12.51
N ASN A 60 -18.99 17.07 -13.51
CA ASN A 60 -17.62 16.61 -13.31
C ASN A 60 -16.71 17.77 -12.95
N PHE A 61 -16.33 17.90 -11.69
CA PHE A 61 -15.47 18.97 -11.20
C PHE A 61 -13.99 18.56 -11.09
N PHE A 62 -13.68 17.28 -11.18
CA PHE A 62 -12.33 16.77 -11.13
C PHE A 62 -12.16 15.55 -12.03
N SER A 63 -11.13 15.53 -12.85
CA SER A 63 -10.70 14.33 -13.57
C SER A 63 -9.21 14.46 -13.89
N GLN A 64 -8.40 13.58 -13.29
CA GLN A 64 -6.95 13.58 -13.49
C GLN A 64 -6.44 12.16 -13.50
N SER A 65 -5.47 11.87 -14.39
CA SER A 65 -4.72 10.62 -14.40
C SER A 65 -3.36 10.84 -13.72
N PHE A 66 -3.03 9.93 -12.82
CA PHE A 66 -1.77 9.86 -12.10
C PHE A 66 -0.98 8.69 -12.67
N ASN A 67 0.29 8.93 -13.02
CA ASN A 67 1.18 7.89 -13.52
C ASN A 67 1.63 6.96 -12.39
N PHE A 68 1.62 5.65 -12.66
CA PHE A 68 2.02 4.58 -11.74
C PHE A 68 2.98 3.58 -12.38
N ASP A 69 3.91 4.05 -13.20
CA ASP A 69 4.92 3.21 -13.87
C ASP A 69 5.77 2.37 -12.90
N ALA A 70 5.79 2.73 -11.61
CA ALA A 70 6.52 1.96 -10.60
C ALA A 70 6.02 0.50 -10.47
N PHE A 71 4.78 0.22 -10.84
CA PHE A 71 4.24 -1.15 -10.83
C PHE A 71 4.70 -1.98 -12.04
N ASN A 72 5.09 -1.31 -13.13
CA ASN A 72 5.58 -1.93 -14.36
C ASN A 72 7.10 -2.16 -14.36
N GLU A 73 7.80 -1.79 -13.28
CA GLU A 73 9.21 -2.14 -13.12
C GLU A 73 9.34 -3.65 -13.00
N PRO A 74 10.22 -4.30 -13.82
CA PRO A 74 10.29 -5.76 -13.89
C PRO A 74 10.46 -6.46 -12.54
N PHE A 75 11.25 -5.86 -11.65
CA PHE A 75 11.43 -6.40 -10.30
C PHE A 75 10.12 -6.40 -9.50
N VAL A 76 9.34 -5.33 -9.59
CA VAL A 76 8.06 -5.18 -8.87
C VAL A 76 7.02 -6.13 -9.48
N GLU A 77 6.89 -6.14 -10.80
CA GLU A 77 5.96 -6.99 -11.54
C GLU A 77 6.16 -8.48 -11.22
N GLU A 78 7.41 -8.96 -11.26
CA GLU A 78 7.74 -10.36 -11.05
C GLU A 78 7.62 -10.81 -9.59
N ASN A 79 7.83 -9.91 -8.62
CA ASN A 79 8.00 -10.27 -7.22
C ASN A 79 6.84 -9.88 -6.29
N ILE A 80 5.87 -9.07 -6.74
CA ILE A 80 4.67 -8.81 -5.94
C ILE A 80 3.81 -10.07 -5.85
N ILE A 81 3.51 -10.49 -4.61
CA ILE A 81 2.68 -11.67 -4.31
C ILE A 81 1.23 -11.28 -4.07
N GLU A 82 1.04 -10.26 -3.24
CA GLU A 82 -0.26 -9.76 -2.81
C GLU A 82 -0.17 -8.31 -2.39
N GLY A 83 -1.31 -7.64 -2.30
CA GLY A 83 -1.38 -6.26 -1.84
C GLY A 83 -2.74 -5.85 -1.34
N ILE A 84 -2.77 -4.73 -0.64
CA ILE A 84 -3.98 -4.06 -0.19
C ILE A 84 -3.88 -2.61 -0.62
N ILE A 85 -4.92 -2.10 -1.30
CA ILE A 85 -5.09 -0.68 -1.54
C ILE A 85 -6.16 -0.15 -0.60
N THR A 86 -5.81 0.86 0.18
CA THR A 86 -6.70 1.56 1.10
C THR A 86 -7.11 2.89 0.49
N TYR A 87 -8.41 3.12 0.42
CA TYR A 87 -9.03 4.39 0.05
C TYR A 87 -9.64 5.02 1.29
N GLU A 88 -9.35 6.29 1.49
CA GLU A 88 -9.90 7.11 2.57
C GLU A 88 -10.48 8.38 1.97
N ILE A 89 -11.77 8.61 2.18
CA ILE A 89 -12.49 9.72 1.58
C ILE A 89 -13.25 10.46 2.69
N GLU A 90 -13.01 11.77 2.77
CA GLU A 90 -13.66 12.67 3.71
C GLU A 90 -14.36 13.78 2.92
N ASN A 91 -15.65 14.01 3.17
CA ASN A 91 -16.41 15.06 2.54
C ASN A 91 -16.98 16.01 3.60
N THR A 92 -16.46 17.22 3.68
CA THR A 92 -16.93 18.29 4.56
C THR A 92 -17.75 19.35 3.80
N THR A 93 -18.00 19.13 2.50
CA THR A 93 -18.78 20.03 1.64
C THR A 93 -20.29 19.81 1.81
N SER A 94 -21.08 20.75 1.33
CA SER A 94 -22.55 20.63 1.23
C SER A 94 -23.01 19.74 0.07
N LYS A 95 -22.07 19.11 -0.67
CA LYS A 95 -22.34 18.38 -1.91
C LYS A 95 -22.33 16.88 -1.70
N PRO A 96 -23.36 16.14 -2.11
CA PRO A 96 -23.22 14.70 -2.34
C PRO A 96 -22.35 14.47 -3.58
N LEU A 97 -21.38 13.56 -3.48
CA LEU A 97 -20.35 13.35 -4.50
C LEU A 97 -20.30 11.88 -4.94
N ASP A 98 -20.04 11.67 -6.22
CA ASP A 98 -19.65 10.38 -6.77
C ASP A 98 -18.18 10.46 -7.20
N ILE A 99 -17.36 9.52 -6.71
CA ILE A 99 -15.92 9.48 -6.93
C ILE A 99 -15.56 8.13 -7.51
N SER A 100 -14.72 8.13 -8.54
CA SER A 100 -14.20 6.89 -9.14
C SER A 100 -12.71 6.90 -9.25
N PHE A 101 -12.11 5.72 -9.03
CA PHE A 101 -10.71 5.40 -9.27
C PHE A 101 -10.67 4.31 -10.33
N GLU A 102 -10.12 4.63 -11.49
CA GLU A 102 -10.03 3.73 -12.62
C GLU A 102 -8.58 3.38 -12.90
N PHE A 103 -8.25 2.09 -12.85
CA PHE A 103 -6.93 1.57 -13.15
C PHE A 103 -6.81 1.40 -14.66
N LEU A 104 -5.77 1.97 -15.25
CA LEU A 104 -5.58 2.00 -16.70
C LEU A 104 -4.28 1.31 -17.07
N ASP A 105 -4.31 0.54 -18.17
CA ASP A 105 -3.12 0.01 -18.81
C ASP A 105 -2.33 1.09 -19.59
N GLU A 106 -1.23 0.72 -20.20
CA GLU A 106 -0.39 1.60 -21.04
C GLU A 106 -1.13 2.16 -22.26
N PHE A 107 -2.20 1.50 -22.71
CA PHE A 107 -3.03 1.94 -23.83
C PHE A 107 -4.24 2.79 -23.39
N GLY A 108 -4.42 2.96 -22.09
CA GLY A 108 -5.55 3.69 -21.50
C GLY A 108 -6.83 2.87 -21.39
N ASN A 109 -6.76 1.53 -21.54
CA ASN A 109 -7.91 0.67 -21.29
C ASN A 109 -8.11 0.47 -19.79
N SER A 110 -9.37 0.38 -19.37
CA SER A 110 -9.75 0.15 -17.98
C SER A 110 -9.49 -1.29 -17.58
N LEU A 111 -8.67 -1.48 -16.53
CA LEU A 111 -8.38 -2.77 -15.93
C LEU A 111 -9.29 -3.05 -14.75
N ASP A 112 -9.60 -2.00 -13.97
CA ASP A 112 -10.43 -2.09 -12.78
C ASP A 112 -11.04 -0.73 -12.43
N LEU A 113 -12.16 -0.72 -11.71
CA LEU A 113 -12.89 0.48 -11.33
C LEU A 113 -13.41 0.38 -9.89
N GLU A 114 -13.01 1.34 -9.05
CA GLU A 114 -13.61 1.57 -7.75
C GLU A 114 -14.53 2.77 -7.79
N PHE A 115 -15.71 2.61 -7.20
CA PHE A 115 -16.73 3.65 -7.16
C PHE A 115 -17.20 3.90 -5.73
N PHE A 116 -17.31 5.18 -5.37
CA PHE A 116 -17.74 5.65 -4.08
C PHE A 116 -18.83 6.71 -4.26
N SER A 117 -19.97 6.53 -3.58
CA SER A 117 -21.02 7.53 -3.46
C SER A 117 -21.04 8.06 -2.04
N ILE A 118 -20.86 9.36 -1.85
CA ILE A 118 -20.67 9.98 -0.55
C ILE A 118 -21.67 11.12 -0.39
N GLU A 119 -22.36 11.13 0.73
CA GLU A 119 -23.33 12.17 1.06
C GLU A 119 -22.65 13.48 1.48
N ALA A 120 -23.43 14.56 1.49
CA ALA A 120 -22.99 15.86 1.98
C ALA A 120 -22.63 15.83 3.46
N ALA A 121 -21.82 16.82 3.89
CA ALA A 121 -21.45 16.99 5.30
C ALA A 121 -22.66 17.11 6.24
N PRO A 122 -22.47 16.74 7.53
CA PRO A 122 -21.27 16.17 8.12
C PRO A 122 -21.21 14.66 7.93
N THR A 123 -20.25 14.18 7.17
CA THR A 123 -20.02 12.75 6.99
C THR A 123 -18.81 12.27 7.77
N ALA A 124 -18.82 11.01 8.20
CA ALA A 124 -17.64 10.36 8.73
C ALA A 124 -16.66 10.08 7.56
N VAL A 125 -15.40 9.87 7.88
CA VAL A 125 -14.42 9.37 6.91
C VAL A 125 -14.86 7.98 6.44
N LEU A 126 -14.97 7.82 5.11
CA LEU A 126 -15.23 6.52 4.51
C LEU A 126 -13.89 5.87 4.20
N THR A 127 -13.65 4.71 4.80
CA THR A 127 -12.46 3.89 4.52
C THR A 127 -12.88 2.60 3.84
N ARG A 128 -12.16 2.21 2.77
CA ARG A 128 -12.34 0.94 2.08
C ARG A 128 -11.00 0.35 1.71
N GLU A 129 -10.84 -0.94 2.01
CA GLU A 129 -9.66 -1.73 1.65
C GLU A 129 -10.03 -2.72 0.54
N ILE A 130 -9.19 -2.80 -0.48
CA ILE A 130 -9.33 -3.73 -1.59
C ILE A 130 -8.08 -4.60 -1.64
N ALA A 131 -8.27 -5.90 -1.44
CA ALA A 131 -7.21 -6.88 -1.51
C ALA A 131 -6.97 -7.34 -2.95
N TYR A 132 -5.70 -7.53 -3.31
CA TYR A 132 -5.22 -8.10 -4.57
C TYR A 132 -4.31 -9.29 -4.26
N GLY A 133 -4.42 -10.35 -5.05
CA GLY A 133 -3.67 -11.59 -4.86
C GLY A 133 -4.55 -12.80 -4.56
N PRO A 134 -4.03 -13.83 -3.87
CA PRO A 134 -4.71 -15.12 -3.71
C PRO A 134 -6.11 -15.05 -3.06
N THR A 135 -6.35 -14.05 -2.22
CA THR A 135 -7.62 -13.87 -1.48
C THR A 135 -8.45 -12.69 -1.97
N GLY A 136 -7.99 -12.01 -3.02
CA GLY A 136 -8.61 -10.78 -3.51
C GLY A 136 -8.81 -10.76 -5.02
N ARG A 137 -8.70 -9.58 -5.61
CA ARG A 137 -8.71 -9.37 -7.06
C ARG A 137 -7.42 -9.88 -7.69
N SER A 138 -7.41 -10.08 -9.02
CA SER A 138 -6.19 -10.51 -9.72
C SER A 138 -5.05 -9.53 -9.52
N MET A 139 -3.85 -10.04 -9.25
CA MET A 139 -2.61 -9.25 -9.24
C MET A 139 -2.29 -8.66 -10.61
N ASP A 140 -2.80 -9.24 -11.70
CA ASP A 140 -2.58 -8.72 -13.05
C ASP A 140 -3.15 -7.31 -13.23
N ILE A 141 -4.17 -6.94 -12.46
CA ILE A 141 -4.66 -5.55 -12.43
C ILE A 141 -3.54 -4.61 -11.99
N ILE A 142 -2.89 -4.90 -10.87
CA ILE A 142 -1.80 -4.06 -10.35
C ILE A 142 -0.59 -4.08 -11.28
N ARG A 143 -0.17 -5.27 -11.74
CA ARG A 143 1.00 -5.45 -12.61
C ARG A 143 0.90 -4.73 -13.94
N ASN A 144 -0.32 -4.65 -14.50
CA ASN A 144 -0.55 -4.00 -15.78
C ASN A 144 -1.02 -2.54 -15.65
N THR A 145 -1.12 -2.01 -14.42
CA THR A 145 -1.53 -0.62 -14.22
C THR A 145 -0.39 0.33 -14.52
N SER A 146 -0.60 1.20 -15.47
CA SER A 146 0.29 2.29 -15.86
C SER A 146 -0.17 3.65 -15.32
N ALA A 147 -1.49 3.82 -15.11
CA ALA A 147 -2.06 5.04 -14.55
C ALA A 147 -3.31 4.75 -13.73
N ILE A 148 -3.60 5.63 -12.78
CA ILE A 148 -4.89 5.66 -12.08
C ILE A 148 -5.58 6.98 -12.43
N ARG A 149 -6.76 6.90 -13.05
CA ARG A 149 -7.64 8.05 -13.29
C ARG A 149 -8.57 8.22 -12.11
N VAL A 150 -8.52 9.40 -11.51
CA VAL A 150 -9.47 9.81 -10.47
C VAL A 150 -10.44 10.79 -11.06
N SER A 151 -11.74 10.54 -10.89
CA SER A 151 -12.80 11.45 -11.33
C SER A 151 -13.79 11.68 -10.20
N ALA A 152 -14.32 12.90 -10.11
CA ALA A 152 -15.30 13.25 -9.09
C ALA A 152 -16.43 14.11 -9.69
N ILE A 153 -17.67 13.72 -9.36
CA ILE A 153 -18.89 14.30 -9.86
C ILE A 153 -19.69 14.89 -8.70
N ASN A 154 -20.15 16.13 -8.85
CA ASN A 154 -21.09 16.76 -7.94
C ASN A 154 -22.52 16.33 -8.32
N ARG A 155 -23.22 15.64 -7.39
CA ARG A 155 -24.64 15.27 -7.55
C ARG A 155 -25.62 16.33 -7.03
N GLY A 156 -25.08 17.35 -6.35
CA GLY A 156 -25.84 18.45 -5.78
C GLY A 156 -25.92 19.67 -6.71
N ASP A 157 -26.20 20.81 -6.09
CA ASP A 157 -26.19 22.11 -6.76
C ASP A 157 -24.79 22.75 -6.72
N ASN A 158 -24.61 23.90 -7.37
CA ASN A 158 -23.35 24.67 -7.40
C ASN A 158 -23.44 25.98 -6.59
N THR A 159 -24.42 26.11 -5.70
CA THR A 159 -24.69 27.34 -4.95
C THR A 159 -24.70 27.18 -3.45
N SER A 160 -25.04 25.97 -2.94
CA SER A 160 -24.99 25.67 -1.51
C SER A 160 -23.56 25.77 -0.99
N ILE A 161 -23.44 26.14 0.28
CA ILE A 161 -22.16 26.24 0.99
C ILE A 161 -22.31 25.54 2.34
N SER A 162 -21.34 24.68 2.68
CA SER A 162 -21.26 24.04 3.99
C SER A 162 -21.04 25.05 5.10
N ALA A 163 -21.66 24.80 6.26
CA ALA A 163 -21.43 25.62 7.46
C ALA A 163 -20.11 25.26 8.19
N LEU A 164 -19.41 24.23 7.75
CA LEU A 164 -18.12 23.84 8.30
C LEU A 164 -16.99 24.78 7.88
N PRO A 165 -15.96 24.97 8.70
CA PRO A 165 -14.82 25.79 8.33
C PRO A 165 -14.02 25.13 7.20
N ASN A 166 -13.67 25.89 6.16
CA ASN A 166 -12.85 25.44 5.02
C ASN A 166 -13.38 24.11 4.41
N PRO A 167 -14.64 24.05 3.96
CA PRO A 167 -15.21 22.83 3.47
C PRO A 167 -14.50 22.35 2.21
N ALA A 168 -14.12 21.06 2.21
CA ALA A 168 -13.41 20.43 1.12
C ALA A 168 -13.74 18.94 1.03
N VAL A 169 -13.41 18.32 -0.08
CA VAL A 169 -13.31 16.87 -0.20
C VAL A 169 -11.84 16.47 -0.18
N PHE A 170 -11.52 15.46 0.60
CA PHE A 170 -10.18 14.88 0.72
C PHE A 170 -10.23 13.43 0.24
N LEU A 171 -9.34 13.11 -0.70
CA LEU A 171 -9.13 11.75 -1.19
C LEU A 171 -7.71 11.34 -0.85
N ARG A 172 -7.56 10.25 -0.11
CA ARG A 172 -6.27 9.66 0.23
C ARG A 172 -6.29 8.21 -0.20
N SER A 173 -5.17 7.76 -0.73
CA SER A 173 -5.00 6.35 -1.01
C SER A 173 -3.58 5.93 -0.70
N SER A 174 -3.45 4.74 -0.11
CA SER A 174 -2.18 4.07 0.14
C SER A 174 -2.23 2.63 -0.34
N ALA A 175 -1.07 2.06 -0.59
CA ALA A 175 -0.94 0.66 -0.91
C ALA A 175 0.10 -0.01 -0.03
N GLN A 176 -0.16 -1.27 0.29
CA GLN A 176 0.72 -2.17 1.00
C GLN A 176 0.90 -3.41 0.16
N PHE A 177 2.14 -3.81 -0.14
CA PHE A 177 2.47 -4.96 -0.97
C PHE A 177 3.46 -5.89 -0.29
N SER A 178 3.19 -7.19 -0.36
CA SER A 178 4.12 -8.25 0.00
C SER A 178 4.98 -8.60 -1.22
N ILE A 179 6.30 -8.57 -1.07
CA ILE A 179 7.26 -8.78 -2.16
C ILE A 179 8.11 -10.00 -1.83
N ASN A 180 8.27 -10.93 -2.77
CA ASN A 180 9.20 -12.05 -2.63
C ASN A 180 10.61 -11.60 -3.04
N LEU A 181 11.60 -11.78 -2.17
CA LEU A 181 13.01 -11.45 -2.41
C LEU A 181 13.87 -12.68 -2.73
N LYS A 182 13.32 -13.69 -3.37
CA LYS A 182 14.13 -14.84 -3.83
C LYS A 182 14.99 -14.52 -5.03
#